data_fb20c6d08ded8ced5fc42a5fd9619e4d
#
_entry.id   fb20c6d08ded8ced5fc42a5fd9619e4d
#
_cell.length_a   1.000
_cell.length_b   1.000
_cell.length_c   1.000
_cell.angle_alpha   90.00
_cell.angle_beta   90.00
_cell.angle_gamma   90.00
#
_symmetry.space_group_name_H-M   'P 1'
#
loop_
_entity.id
_entity.type
_entity.pdbx_description
1 polymer ?
#
loop_
_entity_poly.entity_id
_entity_poly.type
_entity_poly.pdbx_seq_one_letter_code
_entity_poly.pdbx_strand_id
1 'polypeptide(L)'
;MQFHLNGFHAGDPEAARIDPPVPGATPAPLPGTTDVLIVGCGPAGLTLAAQLAAFPGISTRIVEQKAGPLMLGQADGIACRTMEMFNAFGFAERVLREAYWVNELVFWKPDSTRRDAIYRSDRIRDTEEGLSEFPHVILNQARVHDFYLETMRRGASPIVPDYHRRLASLEVSTEPDVSHPVTARFERLDPGHEGKVETIRARYAVGCDGARSACL
;
A
#
# COMPACT_ATOMS: atom_id res chain seq x y z
N MET A 1 12.67 -5.11 15.30
CA MET A 1 13.22 -6.04 14.28
C MET A 1 13.68 -7.29 15.02
N GLN A 2 13.06 -8.41 14.76
CA GLN A 2 13.46 -9.68 15.36
C GLN A 2 14.43 -10.38 14.42
N PHE A 3 15.68 -10.51 14.83
CA PHE A 3 16.67 -11.30 14.12
C PHE A 3 16.71 -12.70 14.73
N HIS A 4 16.54 -13.71 13.92
CA HIS A 4 16.75 -15.09 14.30
C HIS A 4 18.08 -15.60 13.72
N LEU A 5 18.65 -16.62 14.35
CA LEU A 5 19.91 -17.23 13.91
C LEU A 5 19.86 -17.70 12.43
N ASN A 6 18.67 -17.96 11.92
CA ASN A 6 18.42 -18.42 10.54
C ASN A 6 17.89 -17.31 9.61
N GLY A 7 18.12 -16.05 9.92
CA GLY A 7 17.68 -14.90 9.13
C GLY A 7 16.44 -14.19 9.70
N PHE A 8 15.88 -13.27 8.92
CA PHE A 8 14.70 -12.51 9.30
C PHE A 8 13.45 -13.36 9.18
N HIS A 9 12.69 -13.45 10.27
CA HIS A 9 11.34 -13.97 10.27
C HIS A 9 10.35 -12.84 10.54
N ALA A 10 9.27 -12.76 9.76
CA ALA A 10 8.18 -11.83 10.01
C ALA A 10 7.62 -12.07 11.43
N GLY A 11 7.53 -11.01 12.23
CA GLY A 11 7.54 -11.12 13.69
C GLY A 11 6.25 -11.55 14.36
N ASP A 12 5.10 -11.52 13.71
CA ASP A 12 3.83 -11.90 14.34
C ASP A 12 3.39 -13.27 13.85
N PRO A 13 3.46 -14.34 14.68
CA PRO A 13 3.04 -15.67 14.29
C PRO A 13 1.52 -15.77 14.05
N GLU A 14 0.74 -14.85 14.59
CA GLU A 14 -0.71 -14.77 14.38
C GLU A 14 -1.08 -14.02 13.09
N ALA A 15 -0.12 -13.32 12.50
CA ALA A 15 -0.33 -12.69 11.22
C ALA A 15 -0.39 -13.76 10.14
N ALA A 16 -1.58 -13.97 9.61
CA ALA A 16 -1.76 -14.83 8.45
C ALA A 16 -0.80 -14.37 7.34
N ARG A 17 0.14 -15.24 6.94
CA ARG A 17 0.90 -15.02 5.72
C ARG A 17 -0.10 -14.91 4.58
N ILE A 18 -0.02 -13.80 3.86
CA ILE A 18 -0.76 -13.69 2.62
C ILE A 18 0.04 -14.46 1.60
N ASP A 19 -0.39 -15.68 1.33
CA ASP A 19 0.25 -16.48 0.31
C ASP A 19 0.24 -15.70 -1.00
N PRO A 20 1.36 -15.65 -1.72
CA PRO A 20 1.37 -15.11 -3.06
C PRO A 20 0.34 -15.86 -3.91
N PRO A 21 -0.21 -15.24 -4.95
CA PRO A 21 -1.10 -15.94 -5.88
C PRO A 21 -0.48 -17.26 -6.30
N VAL A 22 -1.29 -18.33 -6.28
CA VAL A 22 -0.80 -19.67 -6.66
C VAL A 22 -0.16 -19.55 -8.04
N PRO A 23 1.13 -19.94 -8.20
CA PRO A 23 1.77 -19.91 -9.50
C PRO A 23 0.94 -20.69 -10.52
N GLY A 24 0.59 -20.05 -11.64
CA GLY A 24 -0.22 -20.67 -12.70
C GLY A 24 -1.74 -20.55 -12.53
N ALA A 25 -2.25 -19.98 -11.42
CA ALA A 25 -3.66 -19.65 -11.34
C ALA A 25 -3.97 -18.47 -12.27
N THR A 26 -4.89 -18.66 -13.20
CA THR A 26 -5.37 -17.58 -14.05
C THR A 26 -6.23 -16.63 -13.21
N PRO A 27 -5.88 -15.34 -13.09
CA PRO A 27 -6.71 -14.39 -12.37
C PRO A 27 -8.10 -14.28 -13.03
N ALA A 28 -9.16 -14.24 -12.21
CA ALA A 28 -10.50 -14.04 -12.72
C ALA A 28 -10.61 -12.74 -13.53
N PRO A 29 -11.45 -12.67 -14.56
CA PRO A 29 -11.68 -11.44 -15.32
C PRO A 29 -12.25 -10.34 -14.42
N LEU A 30 -11.97 -9.07 -14.75
CA LEU A 30 -12.58 -7.94 -14.07
C LEU A 30 -14.10 -7.93 -14.31
N PRO A 31 -14.90 -7.49 -13.31
CA PRO A 31 -16.32 -7.28 -13.52
C PRO A 31 -16.56 -6.16 -14.52
N GLY A 32 -17.70 -6.15 -15.17
CA GLY A 32 -18.03 -5.09 -16.14
C GLY A 32 -18.17 -3.70 -15.50
N THR A 33 -18.58 -3.64 -14.24
CA THR A 33 -18.80 -2.39 -13.49
C THR A 33 -18.37 -2.50 -12.03
N THR A 34 -18.05 -1.35 -11.42
CA THR A 34 -17.79 -1.18 -9.97
C THR A 34 -18.15 0.24 -9.54
N ASP A 35 -18.41 0.48 -8.26
CA ASP A 35 -18.60 1.84 -7.76
C ASP A 35 -17.26 2.58 -7.68
N VAL A 36 -16.25 1.98 -7.06
CA VAL A 36 -14.93 2.57 -6.90
C VAL A 36 -13.85 1.68 -7.51
N LEU A 37 -13.08 2.26 -8.42
CA LEU A 37 -11.91 1.66 -9.02
C LEU A 37 -10.65 2.33 -8.46
N ILE A 38 -9.78 1.57 -7.82
CA ILE A 38 -8.49 2.04 -7.33
C ILE A 38 -7.40 1.49 -8.24
N VAL A 39 -6.57 2.36 -8.79
CA VAL A 39 -5.44 1.98 -9.66
C VAL A 39 -4.15 2.09 -8.87
N GLY A 40 -3.50 0.97 -8.60
CA GLY A 40 -2.26 0.87 -7.83
C GLY A 40 -2.47 0.36 -6.40
N CYS A 41 -1.69 -0.67 -6.04
CA CYS A 41 -1.74 -1.36 -4.74
C CYS A 41 -0.56 -0.93 -3.83
N GLY A 42 -0.17 0.34 -3.91
CA GLY A 42 0.77 0.98 -2.99
C GLY A 42 0.09 1.39 -1.68
N PRO A 43 0.82 2.00 -0.73
CA PRO A 43 0.26 2.41 0.58
C PRO A 43 -1.01 3.26 0.46
N ALA A 44 -1.06 4.19 -0.49
CA ALA A 44 -2.25 5.04 -0.69
C ALA A 44 -3.47 4.22 -1.13
N GLY A 45 -3.32 3.36 -2.15
CA GLY A 45 -4.40 2.52 -2.64
C GLY A 45 -4.89 1.51 -1.60
N LEU A 46 -3.96 0.91 -0.85
CA LEU A 46 -4.29 -0.02 0.24
C LEU A 46 -5.04 0.65 1.39
N THR A 47 -4.63 1.87 1.77
CA THR A 47 -5.33 2.64 2.82
C THR A 47 -6.78 2.90 2.41
N LEU A 48 -6.99 3.35 1.16
CA LEU A 48 -8.34 3.57 0.64
C LEU A 48 -9.14 2.27 0.54
N ALA A 49 -8.55 1.20 0.03
CA ALA A 49 -9.22 -0.09 -0.11
C ALA A 49 -9.58 -0.69 1.27
N ALA A 50 -8.69 -0.60 2.26
CA ALA A 50 -8.97 -1.05 3.62
C ALA A 50 -10.13 -0.26 4.25
N GLN A 51 -10.20 1.06 4.02
CA GLN A 51 -11.32 1.89 4.46
C GLN A 51 -12.62 1.47 3.78
N LEU A 52 -12.62 1.27 2.46
CA LEU A 52 -13.80 0.90 1.69
C LEU A 52 -14.28 -0.53 1.98
N ALA A 53 -13.40 -1.42 2.40
CA ALA A 53 -13.77 -2.78 2.82
C ALA A 53 -14.73 -2.82 4.01
N ALA A 54 -14.86 -1.73 4.78
CA ALA A 54 -15.84 -1.61 5.86
C ALA A 54 -17.27 -1.31 5.37
N PHE A 55 -17.47 -0.99 4.08
CA PHE A 55 -18.77 -0.54 3.53
C PHE A 55 -19.35 -1.57 2.55
N PRO A 56 -20.26 -2.46 3.00
CA PRO A 56 -20.78 -3.54 2.15
C PRO A 56 -21.67 -3.05 0.99
N GLY A 57 -22.14 -1.80 1.05
CA GLY A 57 -22.92 -1.19 -0.03
C GLY A 57 -22.11 -0.57 -1.16
N ILE A 58 -20.77 -0.61 -1.09
CA ILE A 58 -19.89 -0.01 -2.09
C ILE A 58 -19.04 -1.11 -2.74
N SER A 59 -19.30 -1.38 -4.01
CA SER A 59 -18.47 -2.30 -4.78
C SER A 59 -17.13 -1.63 -5.10
N THR A 60 -16.02 -2.24 -4.66
CA THR A 60 -14.68 -1.69 -4.83
C THR A 60 -13.75 -2.70 -5.50
N ARG A 61 -12.97 -2.23 -6.48
CA ARG A 61 -11.88 -3.00 -7.07
C ARG A 61 -10.58 -2.23 -6.95
N ILE A 62 -9.50 -2.92 -6.61
CA ILE A 62 -8.14 -2.39 -6.58
C ILE A 62 -7.27 -3.20 -7.54
N VAL A 63 -6.62 -2.52 -8.48
CA VAL A 63 -5.91 -3.13 -9.60
C VAL A 63 -4.42 -2.80 -9.51
N GLU A 64 -3.56 -3.80 -9.74
CA GLU A 64 -2.11 -3.67 -9.64
C GLU A 64 -1.41 -4.33 -10.83
N GLN A 65 -0.41 -3.65 -11.41
CA GLN A 65 0.37 -4.19 -12.52
C GLN A 65 1.36 -5.28 -12.12
N LYS A 66 1.81 -5.28 -10.87
CA LYS A 66 2.72 -6.32 -10.36
C LYS A 66 2.02 -7.67 -10.27
N ALA A 67 2.84 -8.73 -10.21
CA ALA A 67 2.37 -10.10 -10.17
C ALA A 67 1.74 -10.53 -8.83
N GLY A 68 1.93 -9.75 -7.78
CA GLY A 68 1.46 -10.11 -6.44
C GLY A 68 1.81 -9.05 -5.41
N PRO A 69 1.65 -9.39 -4.13
CA PRO A 69 1.97 -8.52 -3.01
C PRO A 69 3.39 -7.98 -3.05
N LEU A 70 3.60 -6.82 -2.45
CA LEU A 70 4.92 -6.21 -2.34
C LEU A 70 5.85 -7.08 -1.49
N MET A 71 6.98 -7.51 -2.08
CA MET A 71 7.97 -8.32 -1.39
C MET A 71 9.12 -7.50 -0.81
N LEU A 72 9.45 -6.36 -1.46
CA LEU A 72 10.49 -5.43 -1.04
C LEU A 72 9.94 -4.02 -1.08
N GLY A 73 10.04 -3.32 0.05
CA GLY A 73 9.63 -1.92 0.17
C GLY A 73 10.69 -0.96 -0.37
N GLN A 74 10.25 0.27 -0.68
CA GLN A 74 11.12 1.40 -1.05
C GLN A 74 11.31 2.39 0.11
N ALA A 75 10.49 2.28 1.15
CA ALA A 75 10.53 3.10 2.34
C ALA A 75 10.21 2.24 3.57
N ASP A 76 10.67 2.68 4.73
CA ASP A 76 10.48 1.97 6.00
C ASP A 76 10.13 2.90 7.18
N GLY A 77 10.32 4.22 7.03
CA GLY A 77 9.92 5.21 8.04
C GLY A 77 8.42 5.44 8.06
N ILE A 78 7.82 5.37 9.25
CA ILE A 78 6.37 5.52 9.48
C ILE A 78 6.16 6.57 10.56
N ALA A 79 5.70 7.74 10.15
CA ALA A 79 5.44 8.84 11.07
C ALA A 79 4.29 8.53 12.05
N CYS A 80 4.30 9.19 13.21
CA CYS A 80 3.29 9.05 14.26
C CYS A 80 1.86 9.19 13.74
N ARG A 81 1.59 10.13 12.82
CA ARG A 81 0.27 10.30 12.19
C ARG A 81 -0.19 9.06 11.42
N THR A 82 0.73 8.35 10.75
CA THR A 82 0.42 7.11 10.05
C THR A 82 0.15 5.98 11.06
N MET A 83 0.85 5.96 12.19
CA MET A 83 0.58 5.02 13.28
C MET A 83 -0.81 5.23 13.89
N GLU A 84 -1.28 6.48 14.03
CA GLU A 84 -2.64 6.79 14.45
C GLU A 84 -3.69 6.23 13.47
N MET A 85 -3.43 6.32 12.15
CA MET A 85 -4.29 5.68 11.14
C MET A 85 -4.26 4.15 11.29
N PHE A 86 -3.11 3.53 11.53
CA PHE A 86 -3.02 2.10 11.76
C PHE A 86 -3.80 1.67 13.01
N ASN A 87 -3.86 2.54 14.03
CA ASN A 87 -4.67 2.30 15.20
C ASN A 87 -6.17 2.30 14.85
N ALA A 88 -6.62 3.22 14.00
CA ALA A 88 -7.99 3.24 13.53
C ALA A 88 -8.36 2.00 12.70
N PHE A 89 -7.39 1.39 11.98
CA PHE A 89 -7.55 0.10 11.29
C PHE A 89 -7.38 -1.12 12.21
N GLY A 90 -6.97 -0.94 13.48
CA GLY A 90 -6.84 -1.98 14.48
C GLY A 90 -5.55 -2.81 14.43
N PHE A 91 -4.50 -2.36 13.72
CA PHE A 91 -3.24 -3.10 13.64
C PHE A 91 -1.99 -2.33 14.14
N ALA A 92 -2.15 -1.13 14.75
CA ALA A 92 -1.00 -0.35 15.23
C ALA A 92 -0.15 -1.11 16.27
N GLU A 93 -0.76 -1.83 17.21
CA GLU A 93 0.00 -2.60 18.20
C GLU A 93 0.85 -3.71 17.56
N ARG A 94 0.37 -4.32 16.49
CA ARG A 94 1.13 -5.33 15.75
C ARG A 94 2.34 -4.69 15.07
N VAL A 95 2.16 -3.52 14.48
CA VAL A 95 3.26 -2.73 13.90
C VAL A 95 4.28 -2.37 14.99
N LEU A 96 3.85 -1.88 16.16
CA LEU A 96 4.74 -1.51 17.27
C LEU A 96 5.57 -2.69 17.77
N ARG A 97 5.03 -3.91 17.78
CA ARG A 97 5.75 -5.12 18.20
C ARG A 97 6.86 -5.53 17.23
N GLU A 98 6.69 -5.25 15.94
CA GLU A 98 7.63 -5.62 14.89
C GLU A 98 8.61 -4.50 14.53
N ALA A 99 8.22 -3.24 14.75
CA ALA A 99 8.95 -2.07 14.30
C ALA A 99 10.09 -1.67 15.25
N TYR A 100 11.03 -0.92 14.69
CA TYR A 100 12.04 -0.19 15.48
C TYR A 100 11.55 1.24 15.74
N TRP A 101 11.63 1.69 17.00
CA TRP A 101 11.20 3.03 17.39
C TRP A 101 12.30 4.05 17.15
N VAL A 102 11.96 5.16 16.50
CA VAL A 102 12.86 6.29 16.29
C VAL A 102 12.65 7.30 17.42
N ASN A 103 13.64 7.41 18.29
CA ASN A 103 13.57 8.34 19.43
C ASN A 103 14.21 9.68 19.12
N GLU A 104 15.31 9.66 18.35
CA GLU A 104 16.14 10.82 18.09
C GLU A 104 16.71 10.78 16.69
N LEU A 105 16.91 11.98 16.13
CA LEU A 105 17.64 12.20 14.87
C LEU A 105 18.94 12.92 15.17
N VAL A 106 20.00 12.47 14.52
CA VAL A 106 21.34 13.07 14.62
C VAL A 106 21.80 13.52 13.24
N PHE A 107 22.19 14.77 13.16
CA PHE A 107 22.68 15.35 11.92
C PHE A 107 24.20 15.46 11.94
N TRP A 108 24.84 15.05 10.86
CA TRP A 108 26.29 15.12 10.67
C TRP A 108 26.62 16.04 9.52
N LYS A 109 27.63 16.89 9.68
CA LYS A 109 28.11 17.80 8.63
C LYS A 109 29.62 17.62 8.44
N PRO A 110 30.13 17.86 7.22
CA PRO A 110 31.56 17.99 7.00
C PRO A 110 32.14 19.15 7.82
N ASP A 111 33.34 18.98 8.36
CA ASP A 111 34.07 20.06 9.02
C ASP A 111 34.61 21.03 7.96
N SER A 112 34.33 22.32 8.12
CA SER A 112 34.74 23.35 7.16
C SER A 112 36.26 23.57 7.12
N THR A 113 36.96 23.20 8.20
CA THR A 113 38.41 23.36 8.34
C THR A 113 39.22 22.11 8.05
N ARG A 114 38.60 20.94 8.25
CA ARG A 114 39.18 19.62 8.04
C ARG A 114 38.29 18.78 7.12
N ARG A 115 38.62 18.77 5.84
CA ARG A 115 37.79 18.13 4.80
C ARG A 115 37.60 16.63 4.94
N ASP A 116 38.44 15.96 5.72
CA ASP A 116 38.42 14.53 6.04
C ASP A 116 37.65 14.20 7.33
N ALA A 117 37.15 15.22 8.02
CA ALA A 117 36.42 15.08 9.26
C ALA A 117 34.94 15.45 9.12
N ILE A 118 34.14 14.79 9.93
CA ILE A 118 32.71 15.11 10.11
C ILE A 118 32.45 15.41 11.59
N TYR A 119 31.48 16.24 11.87
CA TYR A 119 31.07 16.53 13.23
C TYR A 119 29.55 16.44 13.36
N ARG A 120 29.08 16.11 14.56
CA ARG A 120 27.65 16.15 14.88
C ARG A 120 27.18 17.59 14.97
N SER A 121 26.35 18.01 13.99
CA SER A 121 25.87 19.39 13.93
C SER A 121 24.62 19.60 14.79
N ASP A 122 23.81 18.56 14.96
CA ASP A 122 22.58 18.63 15.73
C ASP A 122 22.11 17.26 16.22
N ARG A 123 21.27 17.27 17.27
CA ARG A 123 20.55 16.13 17.80
C ARG A 123 19.20 16.61 18.28
N ILE A 124 18.15 16.12 17.67
CA ILE A 124 16.79 16.51 17.99
C ILE A 124 15.96 15.26 18.37
N ARG A 125 14.97 15.45 19.21
CA ARG A 125 13.94 14.46 19.44
C ARG A 125 13.09 14.32 18.17
N ASP A 126 12.81 13.12 17.74
CA ASP A 126 12.09 12.90 16.48
C ASP A 126 10.64 13.38 16.53
N THR A 127 9.94 13.03 17.60
CA THR A 127 8.56 13.48 17.86
C THR A 127 8.54 14.33 19.12
N GLU A 128 7.97 15.53 19.06
CA GLU A 128 7.80 16.41 20.22
C GLU A 128 6.85 15.77 21.23
N GLU A 129 7.12 16.02 22.51
CA GLU A 129 6.29 15.49 23.59
C GLU A 129 4.87 16.06 23.54
N GLY A 130 3.89 15.16 23.66
CA GLY A 130 2.47 15.52 23.64
C GLY A 130 1.84 15.68 22.25
N LEU A 131 2.60 15.53 21.15
CA LEU A 131 2.03 15.58 19.80
C LEU A 131 1.27 14.32 19.41
N SER A 132 1.70 13.16 19.89
CA SER A 132 1.05 11.88 19.58
C SER A 132 1.33 10.85 20.68
N GLU A 133 0.39 9.95 20.89
CA GLU A 133 0.57 8.74 21.71
C GLU A 133 1.44 7.69 21.01
N PHE A 134 1.69 7.84 19.72
CA PHE A 134 2.45 6.91 18.91
C PHE A 134 3.82 7.47 18.53
N PRO A 135 4.89 6.66 18.58
CA PRO A 135 6.20 7.05 18.09
C PRO A 135 6.27 7.01 16.56
N HIS A 136 7.28 7.70 16.01
CA HIS A 136 7.78 7.38 14.68
C HIS A 136 8.48 6.02 14.73
N VAL A 137 8.21 5.15 13.76
CA VAL A 137 8.77 3.80 13.72
C VAL A 137 9.35 3.47 12.35
N ILE A 138 10.22 2.47 12.33
CA ILE A 138 10.77 1.88 11.09
C ILE A 138 10.27 0.46 10.97
N LEU A 139 9.57 0.17 9.89
CA LEU A 139 9.12 -1.17 9.52
C LEU A 139 9.12 -1.32 8.00
N ASN A 140 9.55 -2.47 7.52
CA ASN A 140 9.55 -2.74 6.08
C ASN A 140 8.17 -2.54 5.45
N GLN A 141 8.11 -1.79 4.36
CA GLN A 141 6.87 -1.45 3.66
C GLN A 141 6.08 -2.70 3.22
N ALA A 142 6.74 -3.79 2.86
CA ALA A 142 6.07 -5.04 2.50
C ALA A 142 5.28 -5.61 3.68
N ARG A 143 5.77 -5.42 4.92
CA ARG A 143 5.05 -5.86 6.11
C ARG A 143 3.80 -5.02 6.38
N VAL A 144 3.89 -3.71 6.17
CA VAL A 144 2.72 -2.81 6.22
C VAL A 144 1.68 -3.20 5.17
N HIS A 145 2.14 -3.56 3.97
CA HIS A 145 1.31 -4.08 2.90
C HIS A 145 0.49 -5.31 3.35
N ASP A 146 1.13 -6.27 4.02
CA ASP A 146 0.47 -7.46 4.55
C ASP A 146 -0.66 -7.12 5.54
N PHE A 147 -0.42 -6.18 6.47
CA PHE A 147 -1.45 -5.74 7.43
C PHE A 147 -2.67 -5.13 6.74
N TYR A 148 -2.46 -4.33 5.71
CA TYR A 148 -3.57 -3.78 4.93
C TYR A 148 -4.34 -4.87 4.17
N LEU A 149 -3.65 -5.79 3.51
CA LEU A 149 -4.30 -6.89 2.80
C LEU A 149 -5.14 -7.76 3.75
N GLU A 150 -4.64 -8.01 4.96
CA GLU A 150 -5.39 -8.72 5.99
C GLU A 150 -6.65 -7.94 6.43
N THR A 151 -6.50 -6.63 6.66
CA THR A 151 -7.63 -5.74 7.00
C THR A 151 -8.69 -5.75 5.91
N MET A 152 -8.29 -5.63 4.65
CA MET A 152 -9.19 -5.70 3.50
C MET A 152 -9.96 -7.02 3.40
N ARG A 153 -9.31 -8.15 3.70
CA ARG A 153 -9.96 -9.47 3.69
C ARG A 153 -10.99 -9.65 4.80
N ARG A 154 -10.74 -9.03 5.97
CA ARG A 154 -11.60 -9.13 7.16
C ARG A 154 -12.72 -8.10 7.18
N GLY A 155 -12.72 -7.16 6.25
CA GLY A 155 -13.77 -6.15 6.13
C GLY A 155 -15.14 -6.74 5.85
N ALA A 156 -16.20 -5.97 6.11
CA ALA A 156 -17.58 -6.36 5.84
C ALA A 156 -17.85 -6.59 4.33
N SER A 157 -17.05 -5.96 3.47
CA SER A 157 -16.98 -6.21 2.02
C SER A 157 -15.54 -6.58 1.65
N PRO A 158 -15.14 -7.87 1.73
CA PRO A 158 -13.77 -8.29 1.48
C PRO A 158 -13.25 -7.85 0.11
N ILE A 159 -12.07 -7.22 0.09
CA ILE A 159 -11.41 -6.76 -1.13
C ILE A 159 -10.10 -7.51 -1.29
N VAL A 160 -9.89 -8.07 -2.49
CA VAL A 160 -8.64 -8.72 -2.88
C VAL A 160 -8.11 -8.02 -4.14
N PRO A 161 -6.81 -7.64 -4.18
CA PRO A 161 -6.25 -6.96 -5.33
C PRO A 161 -6.26 -7.81 -6.61
N ASP A 162 -6.56 -7.15 -7.73
CA ASP A 162 -6.47 -7.71 -9.07
C ASP A 162 -5.06 -7.45 -9.64
N TYR A 163 -4.17 -8.40 -9.44
CA TYR A 163 -2.79 -8.34 -9.92
C TYR A 163 -2.66 -8.58 -11.43
N HIS A 164 -1.46 -8.33 -11.98
CA HIS A 164 -1.11 -8.52 -13.40
C HIS A 164 -1.94 -7.66 -14.36
N ARG A 165 -2.34 -6.45 -13.97
CA ARG A 165 -3.14 -5.58 -14.81
C ARG A 165 -2.57 -4.17 -14.81
N ARG A 166 -2.08 -3.75 -15.97
CA ARG A 166 -1.56 -2.41 -16.20
C ARG A 166 -2.63 -1.52 -16.81
N LEU A 167 -2.86 -0.34 -16.25
CA LEU A 167 -3.74 0.64 -16.86
C LEU A 167 -3.18 1.06 -18.22
N ALA A 168 -3.99 0.88 -19.26
CA ALA A 168 -3.67 1.29 -20.63
C ALA A 168 -4.33 2.61 -21.01
N SER A 169 -5.60 2.82 -20.58
CA SER A 169 -6.29 4.09 -20.76
C SER A 169 -7.37 4.29 -19.71
N LEU A 170 -7.67 5.56 -19.42
CA LEU A 170 -8.78 5.99 -18.58
C LEU A 170 -9.50 7.13 -19.26
N GLU A 171 -10.81 7.01 -19.43
CA GLU A 171 -11.66 7.99 -20.07
C GLU A 171 -12.84 8.32 -19.14
N VAL A 172 -13.21 9.59 -19.07
CA VAL A 172 -14.38 10.04 -18.29
C VAL A 172 -15.40 10.60 -19.24
N SER A 173 -16.60 10.00 -19.27
CA SER A 173 -17.72 10.51 -20.05
C SER A 173 -18.21 11.84 -19.47
N THR A 174 -18.47 12.80 -20.34
CA THR A 174 -19.10 14.08 -20.00
C THR A 174 -20.60 14.08 -20.26
N GLU A 175 -21.15 12.96 -20.75
CA GLU A 175 -22.59 12.86 -20.99
C GLU A 175 -23.37 12.83 -19.67
N PRO A 176 -24.50 13.56 -19.59
CA PRO A 176 -25.36 13.54 -18.43
C PRO A 176 -25.96 12.16 -18.22
N ASP A 177 -26.27 11.84 -16.96
CA ASP A 177 -26.99 10.62 -16.51
C ASP A 177 -26.30 9.28 -16.76
N VAL A 178 -25.00 9.28 -17.08
CA VAL A 178 -24.21 8.03 -17.15
C VAL A 178 -23.90 7.53 -15.73
N SER A 179 -24.45 6.38 -15.37
CA SER A 179 -24.29 5.82 -14.01
C SER A 179 -22.83 5.46 -13.65
N HIS A 180 -22.02 5.09 -14.63
CA HIS A 180 -20.60 4.75 -14.50
C HIS A 180 -19.79 5.50 -15.57
N PRO A 181 -19.49 6.78 -15.34
CA PRO A 181 -18.87 7.65 -16.35
C PRO A 181 -17.41 7.31 -16.65
N VAL A 182 -16.71 6.63 -15.73
CA VAL A 182 -15.31 6.26 -15.93
C VAL A 182 -15.23 4.95 -16.69
N THR A 183 -14.45 4.93 -17.78
CA THR A 183 -14.09 3.71 -18.51
C THR A 183 -12.59 3.52 -18.42
N ALA A 184 -12.15 2.44 -17.79
CA ALA A 184 -10.74 2.08 -17.68
C ALA A 184 -10.45 0.79 -18.46
N ARG A 185 -9.35 0.78 -19.21
CA ARG A 185 -8.85 -0.38 -19.93
C ARG A 185 -7.55 -0.83 -19.34
N PHE A 186 -7.46 -2.12 -19.03
CA PHE A 186 -6.30 -2.75 -18.44
C PHE A 186 -5.72 -3.81 -19.36
N GLU A 187 -4.43 -3.74 -19.58
CA GLU A 187 -3.69 -4.79 -20.27
C GLU A 187 -3.35 -5.89 -19.26
N ARG A 188 -3.63 -7.13 -19.62
CA ARG A 188 -3.23 -8.32 -18.87
C ARG A 188 -1.73 -8.57 -19.03
N LEU A 189 -1.06 -8.84 -17.91
CA LEU A 189 0.38 -9.13 -17.85
C LEU A 189 0.66 -10.57 -17.37
N ASP A 190 -0.36 -11.34 -17.05
CA ASP A 190 -0.21 -12.72 -16.60
C ASP A 190 0.11 -13.66 -17.77
N PRO A 191 0.90 -14.74 -17.51
CA PRO A 191 1.31 -15.70 -18.51
C PRO A 191 0.15 -16.29 -19.30
N GLY A 192 0.24 -16.24 -20.63
CA GLY A 192 -0.78 -16.74 -21.57
C GLY A 192 -1.95 -15.79 -21.83
N HIS A 193 -1.94 -14.62 -21.21
CA HIS A 193 -2.94 -13.57 -21.46
C HIS A 193 -2.31 -12.21 -21.78
N GLU A 194 -1.01 -12.16 -21.95
CA GLU A 194 -0.27 -10.93 -22.23
C GLU A 194 -0.87 -10.18 -23.42
N GLY A 195 -1.06 -8.87 -23.25
CA GLY A 195 -1.62 -8.00 -24.28
C GLY A 195 -3.15 -8.07 -24.43
N LYS A 196 -3.85 -8.99 -23.77
CA LYS A 196 -5.32 -8.96 -23.74
C LYS A 196 -5.78 -7.76 -22.93
N VAL A 197 -6.80 -7.07 -23.43
CA VAL A 197 -7.37 -5.89 -22.78
C VAL A 197 -8.68 -6.24 -22.09
N GLU A 198 -8.79 -5.92 -20.82
CA GLU A 198 -10.03 -5.96 -20.04
C GLU A 198 -10.54 -4.53 -19.84
N THR A 199 -11.85 -4.36 -19.89
CA THR A 199 -12.51 -3.07 -19.70
C THR A 199 -13.43 -3.13 -18.50
N ILE A 200 -13.32 -2.13 -17.61
CA ILE A 200 -14.22 -1.94 -16.47
C ILE A 200 -14.77 -0.51 -16.49
N ARG A 201 -16.03 -0.35 -16.13
CA ARG A 201 -16.64 0.96 -15.93
C ARG A 201 -16.82 1.22 -14.44
N ALA A 202 -16.58 2.45 -14.00
CA ALA A 202 -16.67 2.83 -12.58
C ALA A 202 -17.45 4.14 -12.41
N ARG A 203 -18.03 4.31 -11.23
CA ARG A 203 -18.57 5.62 -10.80
C ARG A 203 -17.44 6.58 -10.49
N TYR A 204 -16.41 6.08 -9.80
CA TYR A 204 -15.22 6.83 -9.41
C TYR A 204 -13.97 6.03 -9.72
N ALA A 205 -12.92 6.71 -10.17
CA ALA A 205 -11.58 6.14 -10.25
C ALA A 205 -10.61 6.96 -9.40
N VAL A 206 -9.72 6.27 -8.70
CA VAL A 206 -8.69 6.89 -7.84
C VAL A 206 -7.32 6.38 -8.27
N GLY A 207 -6.48 7.29 -8.79
CA GLY A 207 -5.10 7.00 -9.16
C GLY A 207 -4.21 6.92 -7.92
N CYS A 208 -3.67 5.73 -7.65
CA CYS A 208 -2.72 5.44 -6.58
C CYS A 208 -1.48 4.73 -7.12
N ASP A 209 -1.19 4.89 -8.40
CA ASP A 209 -0.15 4.20 -9.17
C ASP A 209 1.23 4.87 -9.11
N GLY A 210 1.37 5.88 -8.21
CA GLY A 210 2.65 6.45 -7.80
C GLY A 210 3.14 7.58 -8.68
N ALA A 211 4.45 7.88 -8.58
CA ALA A 211 5.07 9.04 -9.19
C ALA A 211 5.10 9.03 -10.74
N ARG A 212 4.80 7.88 -11.35
CA ARG A 212 4.70 7.72 -12.81
C ARG A 212 3.28 7.29 -13.17
N SER A 213 2.31 7.98 -12.57
CA SER A 213 0.90 7.69 -12.75
C SER A 213 0.50 7.69 -14.23
N ALA A 214 -0.30 6.70 -14.63
CA ALA A 214 -0.99 6.65 -15.90
C ALA A 214 -2.44 7.18 -15.80
N CYS A 215 -2.86 7.59 -14.59
CA CYS A 215 -4.17 8.21 -14.34
C CYS A 215 -4.18 9.74 -14.58
N LEU A 216 -3.00 10.34 -14.87
CA LEU A 216 -2.83 11.79 -15.10
C LEU A 216 -2.96 12.14 -16.57
#